data_f8f266c557f750aab31564f6a3f3dfbd
#
_entry.id   f8f266c557f750aab31564f6a3f3dfbd
#
_cell.length_a   1.000
_cell.length_b   1.000
_cell.length_c   1.000
_cell.angle_alpha   90.00
_cell.angle_beta   90.00
_cell.angle_gamma   90.00
#
_symmetry.space_group_name_H-M   'P 1'
#
loop_
_entity.id
_entity.type
_entity.pdbx_description
1 polymer ?
#
loop_
_entity_poly.entity_id
_entity_poly.type
_entity_poly.pdbx_seq_one_letter_code
_entity_poly.pdbx_strand_id
1 'polypeptide(L)'
;MEINVYTDGGSRGNPGISGYGLVIYDNHQKKIYNESKFLGIKTNNEAEYAGLIAALEWIKKNYTIFSITKLNFFADSQLMIRQLQGVYKVKAPSLLPLFSRAQQLLTQINLPYIFQDVRREHNELADKLANQAMDHHF
;
A
#
# COMPACT_ATOMS: atom_id res chain seq x y z
N MET A 1 -17.31 -9.16 -3.93
CA MET A 1 -16.89 -9.22 -2.52
C MET A 1 -16.07 -8.00 -2.14
N GLU A 2 -16.08 -7.69 -0.88
CA GLU A 2 -15.28 -6.62 -0.28
C GLU A 2 -13.92 -7.19 0.09
N ILE A 3 -12.85 -6.42 -0.13
CA ILE A 3 -11.50 -6.84 0.28
C ILE A 3 -10.88 -5.84 1.24
N ASN A 4 -9.99 -6.36 2.10
CA ASN A 4 -9.21 -5.56 3.04
C ASN A 4 -7.74 -5.63 2.63
N VAL A 5 -7.15 -4.47 2.36
CA VAL A 5 -5.80 -4.33 1.84
C VAL A 5 -4.92 -3.65 2.90
N TYR A 6 -3.91 -4.36 3.36
CA TYR A 6 -2.95 -3.86 4.34
C TYR A 6 -1.62 -3.66 3.65
N THR A 7 -1.04 -2.48 3.79
CA THR A 7 0.27 -2.16 3.19
C THR A 7 1.19 -1.55 4.24
N ASP A 8 2.48 -1.76 4.05
CA ASP A 8 3.52 -1.11 4.83
C ASP A 8 4.74 -0.90 3.95
N GLY A 9 5.47 0.17 4.20
CA GLY A 9 6.72 0.46 3.53
C GLY A 9 7.68 1.06 4.52
N GLY A 10 8.96 0.87 4.30
CA GLY A 10 9.97 1.39 5.20
C GLY A 10 11.31 1.59 4.54
N SER A 11 12.15 2.35 5.23
CA SER A 11 13.51 2.62 4.82
C SER A 11 14.41 2.56 6.05
N ARG A 12 15.51 1.86 5.94
CA ARG A 12 16.55 1.78 6.98
C ARG A 12 17.58 2.88 6.71
N GLY A 13 17.33 4.05 7.27
CA GLY A 13 17.90 5.31 6.88
C GLY A 13 16.90 6.02 5.96
N ASN A 14 16.84 7.33 5.96
CA ASN A 14 15.80 8.03 5.22
C ASN A 14 16.42 9.15 4.36
N PRO A 15 16.88 8.84 3.11
CA PRO A 15 16.70 7.57 2.38
C PRO A 15 17.66 6.47 2.82
N GLY A 16 17.34 5.24 2.41
CA GLY A 16 18.16 4.07 2.73
C GLY A 16 17.58 2.82 2.08
N ILE A 17 18.11 1.66 2.47
CA ILE A 17 17.60 0.37 2.03
C ILE A 17 16.11 0.31 2.37
N SER A 18 15.28 0.04 1.38
CA SER A 18 13.83 0.15 1.52
C SER A 18 13.10 -1.02 0.89
N GLY A 19 11.88 -1.24 1.34
CA GLY A 19 11.01 -2.29 0.85
C GLY A 19 9.58 -2.07 1.29
N TYR A 20 8.66 -2.84 0.69
CA TYR A 20 7.27 -2.83 1.10
C TYR A 20 6.75 -4.24 1.30
N GLY A 21 5.66 -4.33 2.04
CA GLY A 21 4.85 -5.52 2.19
C GLY A 21 3.40 -5.18 1.98
N LEU A 22 2.65 -6.12 1.42
CA LEU A 22 1.21 -5.97 1.30
C LEU A 22 0.51 -7.31 1.49
N VAL A 23 -0.69 -7.26 2.03
CA VAL A 23 -1.54 -8.43 2.25
C VAL A 23 -2.97 -8.05 1.91
N ILE A 24 -3.64 -8.90 1.16
CA ILE A 24 -5.03 -8.70 0.79
C ILE A 24 -5.86 -9.87 1.33
N TYR A 25 -6.93 -9.52 2.07
CA TYR A 25 -7.87 -10.48 2.65
C TYR A 25 -9.24 -10.32 2.00
N ASP A 26 -9.98 -11.42 1.89
CA ASP A 26 -11.39 -11.37 1.53
C ASP A 26 -12.24 -10.96 2.75
N ASN A 27 -13.56 -10.88 2.59
CA ASN A 27 -14.47 -10.48 3.66
C ASN A 27 -14.66 -11.55 4.74
N HIS A 28 -14.04 -12.72 4.59
CA HIS A 28 -14.01 -13.79 5.60
C HIS A 28 -12.63 -13.90 6.27
N GLN A 29 -11.78 -12.87 6.13
CA GLN A 29 -10.43 -12.81 6.69
C GLN A 29 -9.48 -13.86 6.10
N LYS A 30 -9.79 -14.40 4.94
CA LYS A 30 -8.92 -15.32 4.23
C LYS A 30 -7.95 -14.52 3.37
N LYS A 31 -6.65 -14.81 3.49
CA LYS A 31 -5.60 -14.18 2.69
C LYS A 31 -5.70 -14.67 1.25
N ILE A 32 -5.85 -13.74 0.31
CA ILE A 32 -5.95 -14.06 -1.12
C ILE A 32 -4.71 -13.64 -1.90
N TYR A 33 -3.89 -12.73 -1.36
CA TYR A 33 -2.64 -12.32 -1.99
C TYR A 33 -1.73 -11.67 -0.96
N ASN A 34 -0.42 -11.82 -1.15
CA ASN A 34 0.58 -11.04 -0.42
C ASN A 34 1.83 -10.83 -1.28
N GLU A 35 2.60 -9.82 -0.95
CA GLU A 35 3.83 -9.50 -1.66
C GLU A 35 4.83 -8.85 -0.71
N SER A 36 6.11 -9.15 -0.93
CA SER A 36 7.25 -8.55 -0.23
C SER A 36 8.24 -8.14 -1.30
N LYS A 37 8.65 -6.86 -1.33
CA LYS A 37 9.47 -6.33 -2.43
C LYS A 37 10.54 -5.38 -1.94
N PHE A 38 11.79 -5.64 -2.33
CA PHE A 38 12.91 -4.74 -2.13
C PHE A 38 12.87 -3.60 -3.16
N LEU A 39 13.10 -2.37 -2.72
CA LEU A 39 12.99 -1.18 -3.56
C LEU A 39 14.31 -0.47 -3.85
N GLY A 40 15.43 -0.97 -3.30
CA GLY A 40 16.70 -0.25 -3.36
C GLY A 40 16.71 0.91 -2.36
N ILE A 41 17.22 2.06 -2.77
CA ILE A 41 17.37 3.23 -1.89
C ILE A 41 16.20 4.18 -2.13
N LYS A 42 15.33 4.31 -1.13
CA LYS A 42 14.15 5.18 -1.16
C LYS A 42 13.93 5.80 0.21
N THR A 43 13.05 6.79 0.29
CA THR A 43 12.58 7.32 1.57
C THR A 43 11.45 6.44 2.12
N ASN A 44 11.14 6.60 3.41
CA ASN A 44 9.99 5.93 4.03
C ASN A 44 8.70 6.20 3.26
N ASN A 45 8.43 7.46 2.93
CA ASN A 45 7.19 7.85 2.26
C ASN A 45 7.11 7.28 0.84
N GLU A 46 8.22 7.23 0.11
CA GLU A 46 8.27 6.60 -1.20
C GLU A 46 7.96 5.10 -1.10
N ALA A 47 8.51 4.42 -0.11
CA ALA A 47 8.26 2.99 0.11
C ALA A 47 6.78 2.73 0.46
N GLU A 48 6.18 3.60 1.27
CA GLU A 48 4.76 3.51 1.61
C GLU A 48 3.88 3.59 0.37
N TYR A 49 4.12 4.58 -0.49
CA TYR A 49 3.37 4.71 -1.75
C TYR A 49 3.63 3.55 -2.70
N ALA A 50 4.86 3.04 -2.77
CA ALA A 50 5.19 1.89 -3.63
C ALA A 50 4.35 0.66 -3.25
N GLY A 51 4.18 0.39 -1.97
CA GLY A 51 3.35 -0.72 -1.50
C GLY A 51 1.89 -0.54 -1.89
N LEU A 52 1.34 0.67 -1.72
CA LEU A 52 -0.02 0.97 -2.13
C LEU A 52 -0.21 0.81 -3.65
N ILE A 53 0.72 1.33 -4.43
CA ILE A 53 0.66 1.23 -5.90
C ILE A 53 0.69 -0.23 -6.34
N ALA A 54 1.55 -1.05 -5.73
CA ALA A 54 1.61 -2.48 -6.02
C ALA A 54 0.27 -3.17 -5.72
N ALA A 55 -0.37 -2.83 -4.62
CA ALA A 55 -1.69 -3.36 -4.27
C ALA A 55 -2.74 -2.94 -5.31
N LEU A 56 -2.74 -1.68 -5.71
CA LEU A 56 -3.68 -1.15 -6.71
C LEU A 56 -3.46 -1.80 -8.08
N GLU A 57 -2.23 -2.05 -8.48
CA GLU A 57 -1.92 -2.74 -9.73
C GLU A 57 -2.43 -4.17 -9.71
N TRP A 58 -2.26 -4.89 -8.60
CA TRP A 58 -2.82 -6.23 -8.44
C TRP A 58 -4.34 -6.22 -8.53
N ILE A 59 -4.98 -5.27 -7.85
CA ILE A 59 -6.45 -5.13 -7.87
C ILE A 59 -6.94 -4.87 -9.30
N LYS A 60 -6.28 -3.98 -10.02
CA LYS A 60 -6.64 -3.65 -11.40
C LYS A 60 -6.62 -4.90 -12.30
N LYS A 61 -5.65 -5.78 -12.11
CA LYS A 61 -5.53 -7.02 -12.89
C LYS A 61 -6.52 -8.08 -12.48
N ASN A 62 -7.00 -8.06 -11.24
CA ASN A 62 -7.69 -9.21 -10.65
C ASN A 62 -9.12 -8.93 -10.17
N TYR A 63 -9.58 -7.68 -10.14
CA TYR A 63 -10.86 -7.38 -9.51
C TYR A 63 -12.05 -8.07 -10.18
N THR A 64 -12.00 -8.29 -11.47
CA THR A 64 -13.06 -9.02 -12.19
C THR A 64 -13.04 -10.50 -11.87
N ILE A 65 -11.84 -11.11 -11.86
CA ILE A 65 -11.66 -12.55 -11.58
C ILE A 65 -12.18 -12.89 -10.18
N PHE A 66 -11.91 -12.05 -9.20
CA PHE A 66 -12.31 -12.27 -7.80
C PHE A 66 -13.66 -11.65 -7.46
N SER A 67 -14.33 -11.03 -8.42
CA SER A 67 -15.62 -10.34 -8.18
C SER A 67 -15.53 -9.32 -7.05
N ILE A 68 -14.46 -8.51 -7.05
CA ILE A 68 -14.23 -7.49 -6.04
C ILE A 68 -15.14 -6.30 -6.32
N THR A 69 -15.85 -5.82 -5.30
CA THR A 69 -16.83 -4.74 -5.41
C THR A 69 -16.54 -3.54 -4.53
N LYS A 70 -15.68 -3.70 -3.52
CA LYS A 70 -15.31 -2.60 -2.61
C LYS A 70 -13.91 -2.83 -2.06
N LEU A 71 -13.18 -1.72 -1.89
CA LEU A 71 -11.78 -1.72 -1.45
C LEU A 71 -11.66 -1.00 -0.11
N ASN A 72 -11.10 -1.67 0.89
CA ASN A 72 -10.76 -1.06 2.17
C ASN A 72 -9.25 -1.09 2.33
N PHE A 73 -8.61 0.09 2.35
CA PHE A 73 -7.17 0.21 2.48
C PHE A 73 -6.78 0.61 3.90
N PHE A 74 -5.82 -0.11 4.46
CA PHE A 74 -5.29 0.12 5.80
C PHE A 74 -3.77 0.24 5.74
N ALA A 75 -3.23 1.24 6.42
CA ALA A 75 -1.79 1.43 6.56
C ALA A 75 -1.53 2.19 7.86
N ASP A 76 -0.31 2.09 8.40
CA ASP A 76 0.06 2.81 9.60
C ASP A 76 0.67 4.19 9.32
N SER A 77 0.90 4.54 8.06
CA SER A 77 1.35 5.87 7.66
C SER A 77 0.20 6.87 7.66
N GLN A 78 0.07 7.66 8.72
CA GLN A 78 -0.95 8.71 8.78
C GLN A 78 -0.78 9.73 7.67
N LEU A 79 0.47 10.08 7.32
CA LEU A 79 0.73 11.07 6.26
C LEU A 79 0.12 10.60 4.94
N MET A 80 0.46 9.38 4.51
CA MET A 80 -0.06 8.84 3.24
C MET A 80 -1.59 8.75 3.27
N ILE A 81 -2.16 8.20 4.33
CA ILE A 81 -3.62 8.04 4.45
C ILE A 81 -4.31 9.41 4.39
N ARG A 82 -3.81 10.42 5.11
CA ARG A 82 -4.39 11.77 5.09
C ARG A 82 -4.28 12.42 3.72
N GLN A 83 -3.19 12.18 3.00
CA GLN A 83 -3.02 12.65 1.63
C GLN A 83 -4.06 12.01 0.70
N LEU A 84 -4.26 10.70 0.81
CA LEU A 84 -5.22 9.97 -0.02
C LEU A 84 -6.67 10.32 0.31
N GLN A 85 -6.95 10.67 1.56
CA GLN A 85 -8.27 11.15 1.98
C GLN A 85 -8.53 12.60 1.57
N GLY A 86 -7.51 13.31 1.07
CA GLY A 86 -7.63 14.72 0.69
C GLY A 86 -7.52 15.69 1.87
N VAL A 87 -7.15 15.20 3.06
CA VAL A 87 -6.98 16.04 4.27
C VAL A 87 -5.68 16.80 4.21
N TYR A 88 -4.59 16.16 3.74
CA TYR A 88 -3.28 16.79 3.56
C TYR A 88 -2.96 16.93 2.08
N LYS A 89 -2.38 18.06 1.71
CA LYS A 89 -1.91 18.29 0.36
C LYS A 89 -0.54 17.63 0.16
N VAL A 90 -0.32 17.01 -0.98
CA VAL A 90 0.99 16.44 -1.35
C VAL A 90 1.85 17.57 -1.90
N LYS A 91 2.95 17.89 -1.22
CA LYS A 91 3.85 18.98 -1.60
C LYS A 91 5.22 18.49 -2.05
N ALA A 92 5.69 17.35 -1.54
CA ALA A 92 7.01 16.83 -1.86
C ALA A 92 7.12 16.42 -3.32
N PRO A 93 8.08 16.95 -4.08
CA PRO A 93 8.22 16.60 -5.50
C PRO A 93 8.43 15.10 -5.74
N SER A 94 9.09 14.41 -4.80
CA SER A 94 9.31 12.95 -4.90
C SER A 94 8.04 12.13 -4.75
N LEU A 95 7.02 12.68 -4.08
CA LEU A 95 5.75 11.98 -3.83
C LEU A 95 4.67 12.31 -4.85
N LEU A 96 4.75 13.46 -5.51
CA LEU A 96 3.71 13.87 -6.47
C LEU A 96 3.46 12.85 -7.59
N PRO A 97 4.49 12.28 -8.25
CA PRO A 97 4.25 11.26 -9.28
C PRO A 97 3.61 10.00 -8.71
N LEU A 98 3.99 9.60 -7.50
CA LEU A 98 3.45 8.41 -6.85
C LEU A 98 2.00 8.61 -6.45
N PHE A 99 1.69 9.76 -5.87
CA PHE A 99 0.32 10.14 -5.54
C PHE A 99 -0.57 10.16 -6.80
N SER A 100 -0.08 10.79 -7.87
CA SER A 100 -0.80 10.85 -9.15
C SER A 100 -1.05 9.47 -9.73
N ARG A 101 -0.06 8.57 -9.64
CA ARG A 101 -0.22 7.18 -10.12
C ARG A 101 -1.28 6.44 -9.31
N ALA A 102 -1.28 6.59 -7.99
CA ALA A 102 -2.29 5.98 -7.13
C ALA A 102 -3.70 6.48 -7.49
N GLN A 103 -3.87 7.79 -7.68
CA GLN A 103 -5.14 8.38 -8.08
C GLN A 103 -5.60 7.87 -9.44
N GLN A 104 -4.69 7.76 -10.39
CA GLN A 104 -4.99 7.23 -11.72
C GLN A 104 -5.50 5.79 -11.64
N LEU A 105 -4.83 4.94 -10.87
CA LEU A 105 -5.23 3.55 -10.68
C LEU A 105 -6.62 3.44 -10.04
N LEU A 106 -6.88 4.24 -9.01
CA LEU A 106 -8.20 4.27 -8.35
C LEU A 106 -9.30 4.66 -9.34
N THR A 107 -9.03 5.64 -10.18
CA THR A 107 -9.99 6.08 -11.22
C THR A 107 -10.22 4.97 -12.25
N GLN A 108 -9.17 4.28 -12.69
CA GLN A 108 -9.27 3.20 -13.67
C GLN A 108 -10.02 1.99 -13.12
N ILE A 109 -9.80 1.65 -11.85
CA ILE A 109 -10.50 0.55 -11.18
C ILE A 109 -11.97 0.90 -11.00
N ASN A 110 -12.27 2.14 -10.62
CA ASN A 110 -13.61 2.69 -10.50
C ASN A 110 -14.53 1.87 -9.57
N LEU A 111 -14.01 1.44 -8.42
CA LEU A 111 -14.77 0.78 -7.37
C LEU A 111 -14.82 1.68 -6.14
N PRO A 112 -15.85 1.55 -5.30
CA PRO A 112 -15.87 2.27 -4.02
C PRO A 112 -14.67 1.89 -3.16
N TYR A 113 -14.09 2.87 -2.46
CA TYR A 113 -12.94 2.63 -1.59
C TYR A 113 -12.95 3.54 -0.38
N ILE A 114 -12.29 3.07 0.68
CA ILE A 114 -11.96 3.88 1.85
C ILE A 114 -10.48 3.72 2.17
N PHE A 115 -9.91 4.75 2.79
CA PHE A 115 -8.56 4.73 3.36
C PHE A 115 -8.65 5.00 4.86
N GLN A 116 -7.99 4.16 5.65
CA GLN A 116 -7.98 4.30 7.10
C GLN A 116 -6.59 3.99 7.65
N ASP A 117 -6.08 4.86 8.53
CA ASP A 117 -4.86 4.56 9.25
C ASP A 117 -5.16 3.62 10.42
N VAL A 118 -4.21 2.73 10.70
CA VAL A 118 -4.26 1.79 11.80
C VAL A 118 -2.97 1.88 12.60
N ARG A 119 -3.00 1.42 13.83
CA ARG A 119 -1.78 1.32 14.63
C ARG A 119 -0.89 0.21 14.08
N ARG A 120 0.43 0.36 14.29
CA ARG A 120 1.41 -0.62 13.79
C ARG A 120 1.09 -2.05 14.25
N GLU A 121 0.63 -2.23 15.49
CA GLU A 121 0.28 -3.55 16.01
C GLU A 121 -0.89 -4.21 15.27
N HIS A 122 -1.65 -3.44 14.50
CA HIS A 122 -2.73 -3.96 13.66
C HIS A 122 -2.33 -4.08 12.18
N ASN A 123 -1.03 -3.92 11.88
CA ASN A 123 -0.47 -4.02 10.53
C ASN A 123 0.75 -4.96 10.51
N GLU A 124 0.78 -5.93 11.39
CA GLU A 124 1.96 -6.75 11.66
C GLU A 124 2.45 -7.56 10.47
N LEU A 125 1.56 -8.17 9.69
CA LEU A 125 2.00 -9.02 8.58
C LEU A 125 2.60 -8.19 7.43
N ALA A 126 2.00 -7.06 7.09
CA ALA A 126 2.55 -6.17 6.09
C ALA A 126 3.92 -5.60 6.54
N ASP A 127 4.05 -5.23 7.82
CA ASP A 127 5.31 -4.79 8.41
C ASP A 127 6.37 -5.89 8.31
N LYS A 128 6.03 -7.11 8.68
CA LYS A 128 6.94 -8.26 8.59
C LYS A 128 7.42 -8.49 7.16
N LEU A 129 6.52 -8.41 6.19
CA LEU A 129 6.87 -8.59 4.78
C LEU A 129 7.79 -7.48 4.27
N ALA A 130 7.56 -6.23 4.68
CA ALA A 130 8.44 -5.11 4.36
C ALA A 130 9.84 -5.32 4.94
N ASN A 131 9.92 -5.75 6.20
CA ASN A 131 11.20 -6.04 6.85
C ASN A 131 11.93 -7.21 6.18
N GLN A 132 11.23 -8.26 5.80
CA GLN A 132 11.83 -9.38 5.06
C GLN A 132 12.44 -8.92 3.74
N ALA A 133 11.77 -8.03 3.01
CA ALA A 133 12.30 -7.48 1.78
C ALA A 133 13.59 -6.70 2.01
N MET A 134 13.63 -5.88 3.05
CA MET A 134 14.83 -5.10 3.41
C MET A 134 15.97 -5.99 3.91
N ASP A 135 15.66 -7.08 4.62
CA ASP A 135 16.67 -8.02 5.12
C ASP A 135 17.28 -8.87 4.00
N HIS A 136 16.48 -9.31 3.06
CA HIS A 136 16.87 -10.30 2.06
C HIS A 136 16.96 -9.75 0.64
N HIS A 137 16.58 -8.50 0.40
CA HIS A 137 16.67 -7.80 -0.88
C HIS A 137 15.91 -8.51 -2.03
N PHE A 138 14.71 -9.00 -1.74
CA PHE A 138 13.89 -9.60 -2.80
C PHE A 138 12.59 -8.86 -3.13
#